data_c1fd45dfa7c7a957bde9229385b83e2f
#
_entry.id   c1fd45dfa7c7a957bde9229385b83e2f
#
_cell.length_a   1.000
_cell.length_b   1.000
_cell.length_c   1.000
_cell.angle_alpha   90.00
_cell.angle_beta   90.00
_cell.angle_gamma   90.00
#
_symmetry.space_group_name_H-M   'P 1'
#
loop_
_entity.id
_entity.type
_entity.pdbx_description
1 polymer ?
#
loop_
_entity_poly.entity_id
_entity_poly.type
_entity_poly.pdbx_seq_one_letter_code
_entity_poly.pdbx_strand_id
1 'polypeptide(L)'
;KSCNNIRFHMKVYKLKFKQVINSSLDDVFSFFSNPENLSKITPEKLGFNILTPTPIKMKEGQLIDYSIKLLGKKIRWRTMITEYIPKVKFVDQQLKGPYSMWHHTHEFRDVDGKVEMTDEIYYVMPFGILGRLVNFLFVSRDLNNIFKHRVEIINKIFDTNYKGK
;
A
#
# COMPACT_ATOMS: atom_id res chain seq x y z
N LYS A 1 -30.38 -8.83 -34.97
CA LYS A 1 -29.18 -8.00 -34.69
C LYS A 1 -28.56 -8.55 -33.43
N SER A 2 -27.47 -9.30 -33.57
CA SER A 2 -26.71 -9.90 -32.47
C SER A 2 -25.97 -8.78 -31.70
N CYS A 3 -26.35 -8.54 -30.44
CA CYS A 3 -25.56 -7.75 -29.53
C CYS A 3 -24.32 -8.56 -29.14
N ASN A 4 -23.20 -8.28 -29.77
CA ASN A 4 -21.91 -8.76 -29.31
C ASN A 4 -21.62 -8.16 -27.95
N ASN A 5 -21.90 -8.90 -26.87
CA ASN A 5 -21.44 -8.60 -25.53
C ASN A 5 -19.92 -8.75 -25.49
N ILE A 6 -19.21 -7.67 -25.77
CA ILE A 6 -17.76 -7.58 -25.47
C ILE A 6 -17.64 -7.56 -23.97
N ARG A 7 -17.51 -8.73 -23.34
CA ARG A 7 -17.13 -8.86 -21.94
C ARG A 7 -15.69 -8.40 -21.81
N PHE A 8 -15.49 -7.15 -21.41
CA PHE A 8 -14.17 -6.69 -20.94
C PHE A 8 -13.84 -7.44 -19.65
N HIS A 9 -13.08 -8.52 -19.77
CA HIS A 9 -12.54 -9.22 -18.61
C HIS A 9 -11.51 -8.31 -17.94
N MET A 10 -11.89 -7.66 -16.84
CA MET A 10 -10.96 -6.91 -16.01
C MET A 10 -9.97 -7.89 -15.38
N LYS A 11 -8.67 -7.70 -15.65
CA LYS A 11 -7.63 -8.52 -15.05
C LYS A 11 -7.29 -7.97 -13.68
N VAL A 12 -7.52 -8.77 -12.65
CA VAL A 12 -7.06 -8.50 -11.28
C VAL A 12 -5.63 -9.01 -11.15
N TYR A 13 -4.75 -8.15 -10.67
CA TYR A 13 -3.38 -8.47 -10.31
C TYR A 13 -3.27 -8.61 -8.80
N LYS A 14 -2.37 -9.49 -8.35
CA LYS A 14 -2.10 -9.73 -6.94
C LYS A 14 -0.61 -9.54 -6.66
N LEU A 15 -0.30 -8.83 -5.56
CA LEU A 15 1.02 -8.78 -4.96
C LEU A 15 0.91 -9.23 -3.50
N LYS A 16 1.93 -9.93 -3.01
CA LYS A 16 2.02 -10.34 -1.62
C LYS A 16 3.46 -10.22 -1.15
N PHE A 17 3.63 -9.52 -0.03
CA PHE A 17 4.92 -9.35 0.63
C PHE A 17 4.80 -9.81 2.07
N LYS A 18 5.84 -10.46 2.57
CA LYS A 18 5.95 -10.91 3.93
C LYS A 18 7.26 -10.43 4.52
N GLN A 19 7.21 -9.94 5.76
CA GLN A 19 8.36 -9.45 6.48
C GLN A 19 8.25 -9.86 7.95
N VAL A 20 9.37 -10.28 8.55
CA VAL A 20 9.48 -10.45 9.99
C VAL A 20 10.19 -9.24 10.57
N ILE A 21 9.53 -8.55 11.49
CA ILE A 21 10.00 -7.32 12.12
C ILE A 21 10.39 -7.65 13.55
N ASN A 22 11.62 -7.33 13.93
CA ASN A 22 12.16 -7.60 15.26
C ASN A 22 11.75 -6.50 16.24
N SER A 23 10.48 -6.47 16.59
CA SER A 23 9.88 -5.51 17.54
C SER A 23 8.58 -6.05 18.09
N SER A 24 8.03 -5.38 19.10
CA SER A 24 6.74 -5.74 19.70
C SER A 24 5.58 -5.50 18.72
N LEU A 25 4.49 -6.28 18.87
CA LEU A 25 3.29 -6.09 18.06
C LEU A 25 2.69 -4.69 18.27
N ASP A 26 2.79 -4.14 19.48
CA ASP A 26 2.29 -2.82 19.82
C ASP A 26 3.04 -1.72 19.07
N ASP A 27 4.36 -1.78 19.04
CA ASP A 27 5.19 -0.78 18.35
C ASP A 27 4.99 -0.85 16.85
N VAL A 28 5.01 -2.06 16.28
CA VAL A 28 4.82 -2.25 14.84
C VAL A 28 3.44 -1.81 14.41
N PHE A 29 2.39 -2.27 15.09
CA PHE A 29 1.02 -1.89 14.73
C PHE A 29 0.79 -0.39 14.90
N SER A 30 1.29 0.23 15.97
CA SER A 30 1.21 1.68 16.19
C SER A 30 1.90 2.47 15.08
N PHE A 31 3.04 1.99 14.60
CA PHE A 31 3.75 2.61 13.50
C PHE A 31 2.94 2.58 12.20
N PHE A 32 2.42 1.41 11.81
CA PHE A 32 1.69 1.22 10.55
C PHE A 32 0.27 1.82 10.59
N SER A 33 -0.37 1.84 11.74
CA SER A 33 -1.69 2.45 11.92
C SER A 33 -1.65 3.97 12.08
N ASN A 34 -0.47 4.60 12.00
CA ASN A 34 -0.34 6.04 11.88
C ASN A 34 -0.04 6.43 10.42
N PRO A 35 -1.02 6.99 9.66
CA PRO A 35 -0.83 7.37 8.26
C PRO A 35 0.31 8.37 8.02
N GLU A 36 0.68 9.15 9.03
CA GLU A 36 1.78 10.12 8.93
C GLU A 36 3.14 9.44 8.73
N ASN A 37 3.28 8.19 9.19
CA ASN A 37 4.49 7.40 8.97
C ASN A 37 4.64 6.89 7.52
N LEU A 38 3.59 6.96 6.71
CA LEU A 38 3.61 6.47 5.33
C LEU A 38 4.68 7.22 4.50
N SER A 39 4.90 8.50 4.80
CA SER A 39 5.96 9.29 4.16
C SER A 39 7.36 8.73 4.42
N LYS A 40 7.59 8.15 5.60
CA LYS A 40 8.91 7.63 6.00
C LYS A 40 9.29 6.35 5.24
N ILE A 41 8.30 5.55 4.83
CA ILE A 41 8.47 4.26 4.15
C ILE A 41 8.12 4.29 2.66
N THR A 42 7.82 5.47 2.14
CA THR A 42 7.54 5.69 0.71
C THR A 42 8.78 6.30 0.04
N PRO A 43 9.25 5.76 -1.11
CA PRO A 43 10.38 6.32 -1.82
C PRO A 43 10.22 7.82 -2.13
N GLU A 44 11.25 8.63 -1.88
CA GLU A 44 11.23 10.09 -2.07
C GLU A 44 10.81 10.51 -3.49
N LYS A 45 11.22 9.72 -4.50
CA LYS A 45 10.85 9.96 -5.90
C LYS A 45 9.34 10.04 -6.13
N LEU A 46 8.54 9.42 -5.26
CA LEU A 46 7.07 9.47 -5.33
C LEU A 46 6.51 10.76 -4.73
N GLY A 47 7.31 11.59 -4.07
CA GLY A 47 6.89 12.89 -3.53
C GLY A 47 5.59 12.79 -2.74
N PHE A 48 5.52 11.78 -1.85
CA PHE A 48 4.33 11.52 -1.04
C PHE A 48 4.04 12.72 -0.12
N ASN A 49 2.78 13.15 -0.10
CA ASN A 49 2.36 14.25 0.77
C ASN A 49 0.92 14.04 1.23
N ILE A 50 0.71 13.97 2.55
CA ILE A 50 -0.63 13.89 3.15
C ILE A 50 -1.34 15.23 2.98
N LEU A 51 -2.61 15.16 2.60
CA LEU A 51 -3.50 16.32 2.43
C LEU A 51 -4.60 16.36 3.50
N THR A 52 -4.92 15.23 4.11
CA THR A 52 -5.83 15.16 5.26
C THR A 52 -5.19 15.88 6.45
N PRO A 53 -5.91 16.77 7.17
CA PRO A 53 -5.39 17.39 8.38
C PRO A 53 -4.93 16.37 9.41
N THR A 54 -3.79 16.62 10.04
CA THR A 54 -3.22 15.78 11.10
C THR A 54 -3.53 16.34 12.48
N PRO A 55 -3.58 15.53 13.55
CA PRO A 55 -3.33 14.08 13.57
C PRO A 55 -4.50 13.27 13.00
N ILE A 56 -4.19 12.18 12.29
CA ILE A 56 -5.20 11.30 11.70
C ILE A 56 -5.43 10.10 12.63
N LYS A 57 -6.64 9.98 13.15
CA LYS A 57 -7.02 8.83 13.96
C LYS A 57 -7.47 7.68 13.06
N MET A 58 -6.69 6.59 13.05
CA MET A 58 -7.02 5.40 12.28
C MET A 58 -8.24 4.68 12.86
N LYS A 59 -9.22 4.43 12.00
CA LYS A 59 -10.44 3.68 12.31
C LYS A 59 -11.14 3.27 11.02
N GLU A 60 -12.07 2.34 11.10
CA GLU A 60 -12.96 2.02 9.99
C GLU A 60 -13.74 3.25 9.51
N GLY A 61 -13.91 3.41 8.20
CA GLY A 61 -14.53 4.56 7.55
C GLY A 61 -13.63 5.80 7.44
N GLN A 62 -12.41 5.79 8.00
CA GLN A 62 -11.49 6.93 7.90
C GLN A 62 -11.09 7.15 6.45
N LEU A 63 -11.29 8.40 5.98
CA LEU A 63 -10.79 8.85 4.68
C LEU A 63 -9.43 9.51 4.84
N ILE A 64 -8.50 9.16 3.96
CA ILE A 64 -7.16 9.72 3.93
C ILE A 64 -6.87 10.20 2.50
N ASP A 65 -6.65 11.49 2.35
CA ASP A 65 -6.23 12.12 1.11
C ASP A 65 -4.73 12.36 1.14
N TYR A 66 -4.07 11.99 0.06
CA TYR A 66 -2.67 12.31 -0.17
C TYR A 66 -2.38 12.52 -1.66
N SER A 67 -1.21 12.96 -1.98
CA SER A 67 -0.72 13.07 -3.35
C SER A 67 0.59 12.34 -3.52
N ILE A 68 0.79 11.77 -4.71
CA ILE A 68 2.02 11.14 -5.16
C ILE A 68 2.40 11.65 -6.54
N LYS A 69 3.68 11.51 -6.92
CA LYS A 69 4.14 11.77 -8.29
C LYS A 69 4.23 10.45 -9.06
N LEU A 70 3.49 10.33 -10.14
CA LEU A 70 3.60 9.23 -11.09
C LEU A 70 3.92 9.80 -12.47
N LEU A 71 4.98 9.30 -13.11
CA LEU A 71 5.47 9.78 -14.41
C LEU A 71 5.64 11.30 -14.44
N GLY A 72 6.17 11.88 -13.36
CA GLY A 72 6.40 13.32 -13.22
C GLY A 72 5.15 14.15 -12.91
N LYS A 73 3.96 13.58 -12.94
CA LYS A 73 2.70 14.28 -12.65
C LYS A 73 2.22 14.03 -11.22
N LYS A 74 1.78 15.09 -10.54
CA LYS A 74 1.16 14.99 -9.21
C LYS A 74 -0.26 14.43 -9.36
N ILE A 75 -0.53 13.30 -8.71
CA ILE A 75 -1.82 12.61 -8.69
C ILE A 75 -2.36 12.64 -7.27
N ARG A 76 -3.62 13.05 -7.13
CA ARG A 76 -4.34 12.96 -5.86
C ARG A 76 -4.87 11.54 -5.68
N TRP A 77 -4.68 11.01 -4.48
CA TRP A 77 -5.16 9.70 -4.09
C TRP A 77 -6.03 9.84 -2.84
N ARG A 78 -7.21 9.23 -2.86
CA ARG A 78 -8.09 9.11 -1.71
C ARG A 78 -8.27 7.65 -1.38
N THR A 79 -7.97 7.29 -0.15
CA THR A 79 -8.19 5.96 0.39
C THR A 79 -9.22 6.00 1.51
N MET A 80 -9.91 4.88 1.72
CA MET A 80 -10.78 4.65 2.86
C MET A 80 -10.31 3.41 3.59
N ILE A 81 -10.26 3.48 4.91
CA ILE A 81 -10.03 2.31 5.75
C ILE A 81 -11.35 1.55 5.84
N THR A 82 -11.41 0.40 5.18
CA THR A 82 -12.64 -0.42 5.08
C THR A 82 -12.76 -1.45 6.20
N GLU A 83 -11.64 -1.76 6.86
CA GLU A 83 -11.61 -2.64 8.02
C GLU A 83 -10.48 -2.19 8.95
N TYR A 84 -10.71 -2.23 10.27
CA TYR A 84 -9.71 -1.91 11.27
C TYR A 84 -9.89 -2.77 12.52
N ILE A 85 -9.03 -3.76 12.70
CA ILE A 85 -8.98 -4.64 13.87
C ILE A 85 -7.63 -4.40 14.55
N PRO A 86 -7.60 -3.69 15.70
CA PRO A 86 -6.37 -3.35 16.40
C PRO A 86 -5.46 -4.55 16.61
N LYS A 87 -4.17 -4.39 16.31
CA LYS A 87 -3.10 -5.40 16.44
C LYS A 87 -3.28 -6.67 15.59
N VAL A 88 -4.30 -6.71 14.72
CA VAL A 88 -4.55 -7.85 13.83
C VAL A 88 -4.41 -7.43 12.38
N LYS A 89 -5.22 -6.49 11.93
CA LYS A 89 -5.20 -6.04 10.53
C LYS A 89 -5.90 -4.70 10.32
N PHE A 90 -5.59 -4.08 9.21
CA PHE A 90 -6.43 -3.06 8.60
C PHE A 90 -6.40 -3.18 7.08
N VAL A 91 -7.44 -2.66 6.45
CA VAL A 91 -7.60 -2.70 5.00
C VAL A 91 -7.82 -1.28 4.50
N ASP A 92 -7.02 -0.88 3.52
CA ASP A 92 -7.19 0.36 2.79
C ASP A 92 -7.67 0.11 1.36
N GLN A 93 -8.65 0.88 0.94
CA GLN A 93 -9.22 0.80 -0.40
C GLN A 93 -9.19 2.16 -1.08
N GLN A 94 -8.69 2.20 -2.31
CA GLN A 94 -8.72 3.40 -3.13
C GLN A 94 -10.16 3.75 -3.52
N LEU A 95 -10.58 4.98 -3.20
CA LEU A 95 -11.81 5.57 -3.72
C LEU A 95 -11.54 6.46 -4.94
N LYS A 96 -10.36 7.09 -4.98
CA LYS A 96 -9.90 7.91 -6.10
C LYS A 96 -8.39 7.76 -6.25
N GLY A 97 -7.92 7.51 -7.46
CA GLY A 97 -6.49 7.33 -7.71
C GLY A 97 -6.21 6.78 -9.11
N PRO A 98 -4.98 6.31 -9.37
CA PRO A 98 -4.54 5.91 -10.70
C PRO A 98 -5.04 4.53 -11.15
N TYR A 99 -5.56 3.71 -10.24
CA TYR A 99 -6.04 2.36 -10.53
C TYR A 99 -7.57 2.35 -10.69
N SER A 100 -8.11 1.39 -11.45
CA SER A 100 -9.55 1.13 -11.45
C SER A 100 -10.01 0.49 -10.15
N MET A 101 -9.13 -0.27 -9.50
CA MET A 101 -9.32 -0.85 -8.17
C MET A 101 -7.96 -0.94 -7.50
N TRP A 102 -7.93 -0.66 -6.20
CA TRP A 102 -6.82 -0.93 -5.31
C TRP A 102 -7.38 -1.32 -3.95
N HIS A 103 -7.04 -2.50 -3.50
CA HIS A 103 -7.44 -3.06 -2.22
C HIS A 103 -6.19 -3.62 -1.56
N HIS A 104 -5.84 -3.12 -0.39
CA HIS A 104 -4.61 -3.46 0.30
C HIS A 104 -4.90 -3.87 1.73
N THR A 105 -4.58 -5.10 2.04
CA THR A 105 -4.70 -5.67 3.39
C THR A 105 -3.33 -5.68 4.05
N HIS A 106 -3.27 -5.16 5.27
CA HIS A 106 -2.13 -5.23 6.17
C HIS A 106 -2.48 -6.17 7.32
N GLU A 107 -1.79 -7.28 7.43
CA GLU A 107 -1.98 -8.25 8.53
C GLU A 107 -0.74 -8.29 9.41
N PHE A 108 -0.97 -8.43 10.72
CA PHE A 108 0.07 -8.46 11.74
C PHE A 108 -0.14 -9.66 12.64
N ARG A 109 0.90 -10.44 12.89
CA ARG A 109 0.86 -11.60 13.76
C ARG A 109 2.10 -11.65 14.63
N ASP A 110 1.92 -11.82 15.95
CA ASP A 110 3.03 -12.13 16.84
C ASP A 110 3.53 -13.56 16.57
N VAL A 111 4.84 -13.69 16.41
CA VAL A 111 5.53 -14.96 16.21
C VAL A 111 6.80 -14.92 17.07
N ASP A 112 6.76 -15.55 18.22
CA ASP A 112 7.89 -15.65 19.14
C ASP A 112 8.51 -14.28 19.53
N GLY A 113 7.64 -13.30 19.82
CA GLY A 113 8.06 -11.96 20.24
C GLY A 113 8.53 -11.06 19.08
N LYS A 114 8.36 -11.50 17.84
CA LYS A 114 8.55 -10.72 16.62
C LYS A 114 7.24 -10.60 15.88
N VAL A 115 7.14 -9.65 14.95
CA VAL A 115 5.92 -9.46 14.17
C VAL A 115 6.12 -9.97 12.75
N GLU A 116 5.34 -10.97 12.38
CA GLU A 116 5.15 -11.30 10.96
C GLU A 116 4.11 -10.34 10.39
N MET A 117 4.53 -9.46 9.49
CA MET A 117 3.66 -8.56 8.74
C MET A 117 3.47 -9.10 7.33
N THR A 118 2.23 -9.10 6.87
CA THR A 118 1.87 -9.45 5.49
C THR A 118 1.12 -8.29 4.84
N ASP A 119 1.63 -7.82 3.71
CA ASP A 119 0.94 -6.91 2.80
C ASP A 119 0.36 -7.74 1.64
N GLU A 120 -0.95 -7.69 1.43
CA GLU A 120 -1.62 -8.33 0.31
C GLU A 120 -2.41 -7.29 -0.48
N ILE A 121 -2.05 -7.12 -1.77
CA ILE A 121 -2.62 -6.09 -2.63
C ILE A 121 -3.30 -6.74 -3.82
N TYR A 122 -4.54 -6.34 -4.05
CA TYR A 122 -5.26 -6.61 -5.29
C TYR A 122 -5.47 -5.29 -6.03
N TYR A 123 -5.15 -5.27 -7.33
CA TYR A 123 -5.35 -4.06 -8.13
C TYR A 123 -5.77 -4.36 -9.57
N VAL A 124 -6.44 -3.41 -10.17
CA VAL A 124 -6.89 -3.43 -11.56
C VAL A 124 -6.41 -2.18 -12.26
N MET A 125 -5.78 -2.36 -13.42
CA MET A 125 -5.34 -1.26 -14.25
C MET A 125 -6.51 -0.60 -15.00
N PRO A 126 -6.51 0.73 -15.16
CA PRO A 126 -7.45 1.40 -16.05
C PRO A 126 -7.14 1.09 -17.53
N PHE A 127 -8.03 1.46 -18.43
CA PHE A 127 -7.85 1.39 -19.90
C PHE A 127 -7.68 -0.03 -20.49
N GLY A 128 -8.22 -1.07 -19.85
CA GLY A 128 -8.33 -2.42 -20.41
C GLY A 128 -7.00 -3.01 -20.91
N ILE A 129 -6.90 -3.32 -22.20
CA ILE A 129 -5.72 -3.97 -22.80
C ILE A 129 -4.48 -3.04 -22.72
N LEU A 130 -4.65 -1.74 -22.94
CA LEU A 130 -3.56 -0.77 -22.85
C LEU A 130 -3.00 -0.72 -21.42
N GLY A 131 -3.89 -0.71 -20.41
CA GLY A 131 -3.49 -0.79 -19.02
C GLY A 131 -2.72 -2.08 -18.68
N ARG A 132 -3.09 -3.22 -19.29
CA ARG A 132 -2.35 -4.48 -19.12
C ARG A 132 -0.93 -4.39 -19.66
N LEU A 133 -0.75 -3.77 -20.81
CA LEU A 133 0.57 -3.55 -21.41
C LEU A 133 1.43 -2.64 -20.53
N VAL A 134 0.88 -1.53 -20.05
CA VAL A 134 1.57 -0.61 -19.14
C VAL A 134 1.94 -1.32 -17.82
N ASN A 135 1.05 -2.15 -17.29
CA ASN A 135 1.34 -2.94 -16.10
C ASN A 135 2.51 -3.90 -16.32
N PHE A 136 2.51 -4.63 -17.44
CA PHE A 136 3.56 -5.58 -17.77
C PHE A 136 4.93 -4.89 -17.93
N LEU A 137 4.98 -3.75 -18.60
CA LEU A 137 6.23 -3.05 -18.90
C LEU A 137 6.78 -2.27 -17.69
N PHE A 138 5.93 -1.69 -16.84
CA PHE A 138 6.35 -0.71 -15.85
C PHE A 138 5.75 -0.92 -14.46
N VAL A 139 4.40 -0.96 -14.32
CA VAL A 139 3.73 -0.82 -13.02
C VAL A 139 4.06 -1.97 -12.07
N SER A 140 4.02 -3.22 -12.55
CA SER A 140 4.33 -4.38 -11.72
C SER A 140 5.75 -4.30 -11.14
N ARG A 141 6.73 -3.89 -11.94
CA ARG A 141 8.11 -3.72 -11.48
C ARG A 141 8.25 -2.56 -10.50
N ASP A 142 7.61 -1.44 -10.78
CA ASP A 142 7.68 -0.27 -9.89
C ASP A 142 7.03 -0.54 -8.54
N LEU A 143 5.88 -1.23 -8.50
CA LEU A 143 5.25 -1.64 -7.25
C LEU A 143 6.16 -2.58 -6.45
N ASN A 144 6.76 -3.59 -7.10
CA ASN A 144 7.72 -4.46 -6.42
C ASN A 144 8.90 -3.68 -5.83
N ASN A 145 9.43 -2.69 -6.54
CA ASN A 145 10.53 -1.86 -6.05
C ASN A 145 10.11 -0.97 -4.88
N ILE A 146 8.88 -0.43 -4.89
CA ILE A 146 8.33 0.35 -3.78
C ILE A 146 8.24 -0.53 -2.52
N PHE A 147 7.71 -1.74 -2.63
CA PHE A 147 7.58 -2.63 -1.49
C PHE A 147 8.92 -3.17 -0.99
N LYS A 148 9.88 -3.45 -1.87
CA LYS A 148 11.26 -3.78 -1.45
C LYS A 148 11.89 -2.64 -0.66
N HIS A 149 11.79 -1.42 -1.16
CA HIS A 149 12.26 -0.23 -0.44
C HIS A 149 11.59 -0.10 0.93
N ARG A 150 10.27 -0.32 1.01
CA ARG A 150 9.53 -0.31 2.28
C ARG A 150 10.11 -1.30 3.28
N VAL A 151 10.35 -2.56 2.86
CA VAL A 151 10.96 -3.60 3.69
C VAL A 151 12.33 -3.16 4.23
N GLU A 152 13.17 -2.58 3.39
CA GLU A 152 14.50 -2.08 3.80
C GLU A 152 14.40 -0.96 4.84
N ILE A 153 13.50 0.01 4.63
CA ILE A 153 13.33 1.12 5.58
C ILE A 153 12.72 0.63 6.90
N ILE A 154 11.76 -0.29 6.86
CA ILE A 154 11.17 -0.89 8.07
C ILE A 154 12.24 -1.61 8.88
N ASN A 155 13.11 -2.39 8.25
CA ASN A 155 14.23 -3.02 8.93
C ASN A 155 15.14 -1.98 9.60
N LYS A 156 15.43 -0.86 8.92
CA LYS A 156 16.23 0.23 9.52
C LYS A 156 15.56 0.89 10.73
N ILE A 157 14.25 1.02 10.70
CA ILE A 157 13.49 1.66 11.79
C ILE A 157 13.43 0.77 13.03
N PHE A 158 13.22 -0.54 12.84
CA PHE A 158 12.96 -1.47 13.93
C PHE A 158 14.15 -2.35 14.32
N ASP A 159 15.21 -2.39 13.52
CA ASP A 159 16.42 -3.14 13.86
C ASP A 159 17.42 -2.23 14.57
N THR A 160 17.51 -2.35 15.89
CA THR A 160 18.47 -1.63 16.72
C THR A 160 19.94 -1.97 16.39
N ASN A 161 20.19 -3.07 15.68
CA ASN A 161 21.50 -3.55 15.25
C ASN A 161 21.78 -3.27 13.76
N TYR A 162 20.89 -2.57 13.05
CA TYR A 162 21.10 -2.28 11.63
C TYR A 162 22.30 -1.35 11.45
N LYS A 163 23.46 -1.93 11.27
CA LYS A 163 24.64 -1.23 10.72
C LYS A 163 24.48 -1.25 9.21
N GLY A 164 24.03 -0.12 8.64
CA GLY A 164 23.87 0.02 7.19
C GLY A 164 25.13 -0.48 6.45
N LYS A 165 24.91 -1.40 5.50
CA LYS A 165 25.92 -1.82 4.52
C LYS A 165 25.97 -0.84 3.38
#